data_d58f69dc290ee3da09562abceb973cb6
#
_entry.id   d58f69dc290ee3da09562abceb973cb6
#
_cell.length_a   1.000
_cell.length_b   1.000
_cell.length_c   1.000
_cell.angle_alpha   90.00
_cell.angle_beta   90.00
_cell.angle_gamma   90.00
#
_symmetry.space_group_name_H-M   'P 1'
#
loop_
_entity.id
_entity.type
_entity.pdbx_description
1 polymer ?
#
loop_
_entity_poly.entity_id
_entity_poly.type
_entity_poly.pdbx_seq_one_letter_code
_entity_poly.pdbx_strand_id
1 'polypeptide(L)'
;MSDIFNARIGRRTVLGAGLAGASMLAMPAVLRAQDKSLKVGVYGGYFKDSFDKNIFEDFTKTTGIAIESIAEPTGEAWLVQLEQAAKAGAAPADVSMMSQVAMLKGQSTDLWAPLDLSKLPNAVNLIERFVNKYPDGRVAGIGAVSWYITLVSNTDVFKDAPTSWSALWEKDKEDKLGLLALVSNSFLLEVTAKTFMGGTNALDTDEGIIKALEKLAELKPNVRLWYRDEAQFEQALKSGEIPMGQYYHDVTGLAIADGFHVRSTFPKEGGIQDSGCWALSRASKKTEEAHVFINYMCQPAIQATLSRKVGTSPTVQRGLTDLTDQEFAAVSSDVEPIVPRYDLYQTKSDFLNQKWTEMIAG
;
A
#
# COMPACT_ATOMS: atom_id res chain seq x y z
N MET A 1 -52.64 53.66 -3.38
CA MET A 1 -52.10 55.01 -3.13
C MET A 1 -50.66 54.90 -3.65
N SER A 2 -50.46 55.20 -4.90
CA SER A 2 -50.18 56.47 -5.55
C SER A 2 -48.81 56.98 -5.13
N ASP A 3 -47.88 57.38 -5.96
CA ASP A 3 -47.74 57.76 -7.38
C ASP A 3 -46.22 57.82 -7.68
N ILE A 4 -45.76 57.31 -8.80
CA ILE A 4 -45.45 58.03 -10.05
C ILE A 4 -44.46 59.23 -9.86
N PHE A 5 -43.29 59.20 -10.52
CA PHE A 5 -43.00 60.07 -11.62
C PHE A 5 -41.74 59.77 -12.43
N ASN A 6 -41.93 59.69 -13.71
CA ASN A 6 -40.98 59.70 -14.83
C ASN A 6 -40.19 61.01 -14.92
N ALA A 7 -38.95 60.93 -15.40
CA ALA A 7 -38.35 62.03 -16.13
C ALA A 7 -37.42 61.57 -17.23
N ARG A 8 -37.72 61.91 -18.38
CA ARG A 8 -37.27 61.74 -19.75
C ARG A 8 -35.89 62.35 -20.05
N ILE A 9 -35.09 61.61 -20.80
CA ILE A 9 -34.35 61.93 -22.03
C ILE A 9 -34.01 63.41 -22.33
N GLY A 10 -32.73 63.64 -22.57
CA GLY A 10 -32.18 64.78 -23.32
C GLY A 10 -30.98 64.33 -24.19
N ARG A 11 -31.24 64.27 -25.50
CA ARG A 11 -30.22 64.13 -26.55
C ARG A 11 -29.60 65.48 -26.90
N ARG A 12 -28.33 65.44 -27.30
CA ARG A 12 -27.50 66.40 -28.06
C ARG A 12 -26.33 66.92 -27.21
N THR A 13 -25.11 66.59 -27.58
CA THR A 13 -24.35 67.38 -28.54
C THR A 13 -23.10 66.59 -28.95
N VAL A 14 -22.84 66.68 -30.25
CA VAL A 14 -21.76 66.01 -31.00
C VAL A 14 -20.55 66.99 -31.11
N LEU A 15 -19.40 66.41 -31.30
CA LEU A 15 -18.13 66.94 -31.87
C LEU A 15 -17.09 67.54 -30.93
N GLY A 16 -15.96 66.89 -30.93
CA GLY A 16 -14.62 67.36 -30.53
C GLY A 16 -13.56 66.29 -30.86
N ALA A 17 -13.02 66.37 -32.07
CA ALA A 17 -11.92 65.54 -32.51
C ALA A 17 -10.66 65.87 -31.72
N GLY A 18 -9.98 64.83 -31.17
CA GLY A 18 -8.65 64.94 -30.56
C GLY A 18 -7.94 63.59 -30.67
N LEU A 19 -7.00 63.49 -31.60
CA LEU A 19 -6.04 62.41 -31.68
C LEU A 19 -5.22 62.35 -30.38
N ALA A 20 -5.31 61.26 -29.65
CA ALA A 20 -4.33 60.91 -28.63
C ALA A 20 -4.02 59.41 -28.75
N GLY A 21 -2.76 59.10 -28.94
CA GLY A 21 -2.19 57.83 -29.31
C GLY A 21 -2.61 56.68 -28.42
N ALA A 22 -2.98 55.60 -29.04
CA ALA A 22 -3.12 54.28 -28.42
C ALA A 22 -1.77 53.74 -27.96
N SER A 23 -1.38 54.10 -26.74
CA SER A 23 -0.39 53.28 -26.03
C SER A 23 -1.07 52.00 -25.62
N MET A 24 -1.00 50.97 -26.44
CA MET A 24 -1.22 49.61 -26.00
C MET A 24 -0.18 49.31 -24.93
N LEU A 25 -0.52 49.50 -23.69
CA LEU A 25 0.14 48.83 -22.60
C LEU A 25 -0.04 47.33 -22.84
N ALA A 26 0.99 46.68 -23.43
CA ALA A 26 1.13 45.27 -23.39
C ALA A 26 1.19 44.91 -21.89
N MET A 27 0.05 44.59 -21.30
CA MET A 27 0.04 43.83 -20.07
C MET A 27 0.85 42.56 -20.33
N PRO A 28 1.95 42.31 -19.59
CA PRO A 28 2.57 41.02 -19.70
C PRO A 28 1.46 40.02 -19.39
N ALA A 29 1.17 39.13 -20.33
CA ALA A 29 0.39 37.95 -20.04
C ALA A 29 1.19 37.24 -18.94
N VAL A 30 0.75 37.42 -17.70
CA VAL A 30 1.13 36.52 -16.61
C VAL A 30 0.57 35.20 -17.08
N LEU A 31 1.40 34.43 -17.76
CA LEU A 31 1.20 33.00 -17.91
C LEU A 31 0.98 32.55 -16.47
N ARG A 32 -0.31 32.39 -16.07
CA ARG A 32 -0.64 31.61 -14.92
C ARG A 32 0.04 30.28 -15.17
N ALA A 33 1.13 30.04 -14.47
CA ALA A 33 1.67 28.71 -14.32
C ALA A 33 0.43 27.89 -13.93
N GLN A 34 0.01 27.02 -14.83
CA GLN A 34 -1.13 26.15 -14.58
C GLN A 34 -0.74 25.43 -13.32
N ASP A 35 -1.44 25.68 -12.20
CA ASP A 35 -1.10 25.10 -10.91
C ASP A 35 -1.07 23.59 -11.12
N LYS A 36 0.14 23.05 -11.26
CA LYS A 36 0.35 21.63 -11.47
C LYS A 36 -0.04 20.95 -10.15
N SER A 37 -1.09 20.15 -10.20
CA SER A 37 -1.56 19.38 -9.05
C SER A 37 -1.77 17.94 -9.46
N LEU A 38 -1.64 17.05 -8.49
CA LEU A 38 -1.83 15.60 -8.64
C LEU A 38 -2.64 15.09 -7.47
N LYS A 39 -3.70 14.33 -7.74
CA LYS A 39 -4.47 13.62 -6.73
C LYS A 39 -3.83 12.28 -6.44
N VAL A 40 -3.39 12.08 -5.20
CA VAL A 40 -2.72 10.85 -4.77
C VAL A 40 -3.52 10.19 -3.66
N GLY A 41 -4.06 9.01 -3.95
CA GLY A 41 -4.68 8.14 -2.96
C GLY A 41 -3.62 7.38 -2.18
N VAL A 42 -3.78 7.34 -0.86
CA VAL A 42 -2.95 6.56 0.07
C VAL A 42 -3.83 5.96 1.16
N TYR A 43 -3.36 4.91 1.81
CA TYR A 43 -4.06 4.33 2.96
C TYR A 43 -4.32 5.39 4.01
N GLY A 44 -5.52 5.37 4.61
CA GLY A 44 -5.96 6.36 5.59
C GLY A 44 -5.22 6.29 6.93
N GLY A 45 -5.59 7.19 7.84
CA GLY A 45 -5.02 7.24 9.19
C GLY A 45 -3.53 7.57 9.21
N TYR A 46 -2.78 6.85 10.02
CA TYR A 46 -1.35 7.06 10.23
C TYR A 46 -0.54 7.13 8.93
N PHE A 47 -0.86 6.27 7.94
CA PHE A 47 -0.17 6.28 6.63
C PHE A 47 -0.32 7.62 5.93
N LYS A 48 -1.56 8.09 5.76
CA LYS A 48 -1.81 9.37 5.09
C LYS A 48 -1.12 10.52 5.81
N ASP A 49 -1.27 10.61 7.12
CA ASP A 49 -0.68 11.70 7.91
C ASP A 49 0.85 11.69 7.81
N SER A 50 1.45 10.50 7.78
CA SER A 50 2.90 10.34 7.63
C SER A 50 3.38 10.71 6.23
N PHE A 51 2.64 10.33 5.18
CA PHE A 51 2.97 10.72 3.80
C PHE A 51 2.82 12.22 3.58
N ASP A 52 1.73 12.82 4.06
CA ASP A 52 1.50 14.26 3.96
C ASP A 52 2.67 15.03 4.57
N LYS A 53 3.06 14.67 5.79
CA LYS A 53 4.10 15.37 6.54
C LYS A 53 5.51 15.15 6.04
N ASN A 54 5.85 13.92 5.65
CA ASN A 54 7.25 13.54 5.45
C ASN A 54 7.64 13.36 3.96
N ILE A 55 6.66 13.29 3.05
CA ILE A 55 6.91 12.99 1.64
C ILE A 55 6.30 14.05 0.73
N PHE A 56 5.00 14.34 0.86
CA PHE A 56 4.28 15.17 -0.12
C PHE A 56 4.67 16.64 -0.07
N GLU A 57 4.99 17.16 1.12
CA GLU A 57 5.52 18.53 1.23
C GLU A 57 6.86 18.68 0.49
N ASP A 58 7.77 17.74 0.67
CA ASP A 58 9.10 17.78 0.06
C ASP A 58 9.04 17.52 -1.45
N PHE A 59 8.15 16.63 -1.88
CA PHE A 59 7.83 16.44 -3.30
C PHE A 59 7.36 17.75 -3.94
N THR A 60 6.40 18.43 -3.31
CA THR A 60 5.86 19.70 -3.81
C THR A 60 6.94 20.78 -3.87
N LYS A 61 7.77 20.90 -2.84
CA LYS A 61 8.91 21.87 -2.82
C LYS A 61 9.90 21.57 -3.94
N THR A 62 10.18 20.30 -4.21
CA THR A 62 11.20 19.88 -5.18
C THR A 62 10.72 19.99 -6.63
N THR A 63 9.43 19.68 -6.89
CA THR A 63 8.90 19.55 -8.25
C THR A 63 7.99 20.70 -8.69
N GLY A 64 7.45 21.46 -7.74
CA GLY A 64 6.41 22.46 -7.98
C GLY A 64 5.03 21.86 -8.29
N ILE A 65 4.85 20.54 -8.11
CA ILE A 65 3.56 19.86 -8.28
C ILE A 65 2.91 19.71 -6.90
N ALA A 66 1.76 20.36 -6.71
CA ALA A 66 1.01 20.24 -5.45
C ALA A 66 0.33 18.86 -5.37
N ILE A 67 0.38 18.21 -4.21
CA ILE A 67 -0.34 16.97 -3.94
C ILE A 67 -1.68 17.27 -3.26
N GLU A 68 -2.76 16.77 -3.85
CA GLU A 68 -4.05 16.61 -3.19
C GLU A 68 -4.13 15.17 -2.67
N SER A 69 -3.85 15.00 -1.39
CA SER A 69 -3.79 13.69 -0.73
C SER A 69 -5.20 13.21 -0.36
N ILE A 70 -5.52 11.96 -0.75
CA ILE A 70 -6.84 11.34 -0.55
C ILE A 70 -6.67 10.11 0.33
N ALA A 71 -7.44 10.05 1.44
CA ALA A 71 -7.53 8.82 2.24
C ALA A 71 -8.37 7.79 1.49
N GLU A 72 -7.76 6.68 1.14
CA GLU A 72 -8.44 5.55 0.50
C GLU A 72 -9.30 4.80 1.52
N PRO A 73 -10.55 4.45 1.18
CA PRO A 73 -11.31 3.47 1.95
C PRO A 73 -10.60 2.13 2.02
N THR A 74 -10.73 1.45 3.14
CA THR A 74 -10.14 0.14 3.35
C THR A 74 -10.76 -0.95 2.45
N GLY A 75 -9.98 -1.98 2.12
CA GLY A 75 -10.43 -3.14 1.37
C GLY A 75 -10.74 -2.84 -0.11
N GLU A 76 -11.74 -3.55 -0.67
CA GLU A 76 -12.10 -3.44 -2.09
C GLU A 76 -12.94 -2.19 -2.42
N ALA A 77 -13.43 -1.46 -1.42
CA ALA A 77 -14.33 -0.33 -1.63
C ALA A 77 -13.71 0.77 -2.51
N TRP A 78 -12.42 1.02 -2.34
CA TRP A 78 -11.71 1.99 -3.16
C TRP A 78 -11.61 1.55 -4.62
N LEU A 79 -11.28 0.30 -4.88
CA LEU A 79 -11.20 -0.24 -6.24
C LEU A 79 -12.54 -0.09 -6.97
N VAL A 80 -13.65 -0.43 -6.29
CA VAL A 80 -15.01 -0.26 -6.83
C VAL A 80 -15.31 1.20 -7.18
N GLN A 81 -14.93 2.15 -6.31
CA GLN A 81 -15.09 3.58 -6.59
C GLN A 81 -14.29 4.04 -7.82
N LEU A 82 -13.04 3.60 -7.93
CA LEU A 82 -12.18 3.89 -9.07
C LEU A 82 -12.75 3.33 -10.38
N GLU A 83 -13.25 2.09 -10.37
CA GLU A 83 -13.86 1.45 -11.54
C GLU A 83 -15.15 2.16 -11.99
N GLN A 84 -16.01 2.55 -11.05
CA GLN A 84 -17.22 3.29 -11.35
C GLN A 84 -16.92 4.68 -11.92
N ALA A 85 -15.98 5.39 -11.33
CA ALA A 85 -15.56 6.70 -11.80
C ALA A 85 -14.89 6.63 -13.18
N ALA A 86 -14.05 5.63 -13.41
CA ALA A 86 -13.40 5.42 -14.71
C ALA A 86 -14.41 5.20 -15.84
N LYS A 87 -15.51 4.48 -15.60
CA LYS A 87 -16.62 4.33 -16.55
C LYS A 87 -17.29 5.68 -16.91
N ALA A 88 -17.25 6.62 -15.98
CA ALA A 88 -17.72 7.99 -16.19
C ALA A 88 -16.64 8.95 -16.76
N GLY A 89 -15.44 8.43 -17.07
CA GLY A 89 -14.31 9.22 -17.55
C GLY A 89 -13.67 10.11 -16.48
N ALA A 90 -13.84 9.77 -15.20
CA ALA A 90 -13.32 10.51 -14.06
C ALA A 90 -12.28 9.70 -13.29
N ALA A 91 -11.33 10.40 -12.67
CA ALA A 91 -10.34 9.81 -11.78
C ALA A 91 -10.46 10.50 -10.41
N PRO A 92 -11.03 9.84 -9.39
CA PRO A 92 -11.06 10.36 -8.02
C PRO A 92 -9.65 10.59 -7.47
N ALA A 93 -8.72 9.69 -7.79
CA ALA A 93 -7.28 9.89 -7.66
C ALA A 93 -6.61 9.65 -9.02
N ASP A 94 -5.56 10.42 -9.31
CA ASP A 94 -4.72 10.22 -10.50
C ASP A 94 -3.80 9.01 -10.31
N VAL A 95 -3.18 8.93 -9.13
CA VAL A 95 -2.35 7.81 -8.67
C VAL A 95 -2.92 7.28 -7.37
N SER A 96 -2.98 5.97 -7.22
CA SER A 96 -3.44 5.30 -5.99
C SER A 96 -2.40 4.31 -5.47
N MET A 97 -2.30 4.20 -4.14
CA MET A 97 -1.55 3.15 -3.47
C MET A 97 -2.44 1.91 -3.31
N MET A 98 -2.23 0.90 -4.13
CA MET A 98 -3.06 -0.29 -4.16
C MET A 98 -2.35 -1.45 -3.46
N SER A 99 -3.08 -2.23 -2.64
CA SER A 99 -2.59 -3.55 -2.23
C SER A 99 -2.33 -4.42 -3.45
N GLN A 100 -1.43 -5.40 -3.34
CA GLN A 100 -1.08 -6.24 -4.49
C GLN A 100 -2.29 -6.97 -5.09
N VAL A 101 -3.22 -7.43 -4.24
CA VAL A 101 -4.47 -8.06 -4.72
C VAL A 101 -5.33 -7.08 -5.51
N ALA A 102 -5.53 -5.86 -5.00
CA ALA A 102 -6.30 -4.83 -5.68
C ALA A 102 -5.59 -4.32 -6.96
N MET A 103 -4.25 -4.26 -6.95
CA MET A 103 -3.44 -3.95 -8.13
C MET A 103 -3.72 -4.95 -9.25
N LEU A 104 -3.62 -6.26 -8.97
CA LEU A 104 -3.87 -7.32 -9.95
C LEU A 104 -5.31 -7.33 -10.45
N LYS A 105 -6.28 -7.08 -9.57
CA LYS A 105 -7.70 -6.99 -9.95
C LYS A 105 -7.98 -5.81 -10.89
N GLY A 106 -7.50 -4.61 -10.55
CA GLY A 106 -7.60 -3.45 -11.43
C GLY A 106 -6.84 -3.62 -12.75
N GLN A 107 -5.74 -4.38 -12.74
CA GLN A 107 -5.00 -4.76 -13.94
C GLN A 107 -5.84 -5.66 -14.86
N SER A 108 -6.57 -6.62 -14.32
CA SER A 108 -7.45 -7.52 -15.08
C SER A 108 -8.67 -6.81 -15.69
N THR A 109 -9.10 -5.69 -15.12
CA THR A 109 -10.21 -4.84 -15.61
C THR A 109 -9.72 -3.64 -16.44
N ASP A 110 -8.42 -3.58 -16.77
CA ASP A 110 -7.79 -2.50 -17.54
C ASP A 110 -7.96 -1.10 -16.90
N LEU A 111 -8.03 -1.04 -15.59
CA LEU A 111 -8.22 0.19 -14.83
C LEU A 111 -6.96 1.06 -14.81
N TRP A 112 -5.78 0.45 -14.91
CA TRP A 112 -4.51 1.15 -14.81
C TRP A 112 -3.94 1.54 -16.18
N ALA A 113 -3.43 2.75 -16.29
CA ALA A 113 -2.63 3.16 -17.44
C ALA A 113 -1.23 2.52 -17.34
N PRO A 114 -0.70 1.98 -18.44
CA PRO A 114 0.69 1.54 -18.45
C PRO A 114 1.64 2.69 -18.15
N LEU A 115 2.66 2.41 -17.34
CA LEU A 115 3.72 3.36 -17.03
C LEU A 115 4.79 3.36 -18.11
N ASP A 116 5.22 4.55 -18.50
CA ASP A 116 6.34 4.75 -19.44
C ASP A 116 7.66 4.77 -18.64
N LEU A 117 8.41 3.67 -18.71
CA LEU A 117 9.69 3.53 -18.01
C LEU A 117 10.74 4.56 -18.45
N SER A 118 10.64 5.14 -19.66
CA SER A 118 11.55 6.21 -20.10
C SER A 118 11.40 7.48 -19.27
N LYS A 119 10.24 7.66 -18.62
CA LYS A 119 9.93 8.75 -17.69
C LYS A 119 10.21 8.39 -16.23
N LEU A 120 10.63 7.17 -15.96
CA LEU A 120 10.89 6.62 -14.62
C LEU A 120 12.36 6.16 -14.48
N PRO A 121 13.37 7.04 -14.70
CA PRO A 121 14.76 6.62 -14.63
C PRO A 121 15.16 6.00 -13.28
N ASN A 122 14.49 6.35 -12.19
CA ASN A 122 14.74 5.76 -10.87
C ASN A 122 14.11 4.38 -10.69
N ALA A 123 13.25 3.90 -11.60
CA ALA A 123 12.65 2.57 -11.49
C ALA A 123 13.70 1.44 -11.57
N VAL A 124 14.89 1.71 -12.12
CA VAL A 124 16.03 0.79 -12.13
C VAL A 124 16.51 0.42 -10.72
N ASN A 125 16.22 1.24 -9.72
CA ASN A 125 16.57 0.99 -8.32
C ASN A 125 15.68 -0.05 -7.63
N LEU A 126 14.50 -0.33 -8.21
CA LEU A 126 13.52 -1.23 -7.63
C LEU A 126 14.01 -2.68 -7.64
N ILE A 127 13.62 -3.42 -6.61
CA ILE A 127 13.71 -4.88 -6.61
C ILE A 127 12.65 -5.40 -7.61
N GLU A 128 13.04 -6.33 -8.48
CA GLU A 128 12.23 -6.75 -9.64
C GLU A 128 10.80 -7.21 -9.26
N ARG A 129 10.64 -7.90 -8.12
CA ARG A 129 9.32 -8.36 -7.65
C ARG A 129 8.32 -7.24 -7.35
N PHE A 130 8.78 -6.00 -7.22
CA PHE A 130 7.94 -4.82 -7.03
C PHE A 130 7.58 -4.10 -8.33
N VAL A 131 7.84 -4.72 -9.47
CA VAL A 131 7.43 -4.20 -10.79
C VAL A 131 6.31 -5.06 -11.34
N ASN A 132 5.07 -4.55 -11.28
CA ASN A 132 3.90 -5.24 -11.81
C ASN A 132 3.81 -5.05 -13.32
N LYS A 133 3.68 -6.16 -14.05
CA LYS A 133 3.62 -6.14 -15.51
C LYS A 133 2.31 -6.71 -16.02
N TYR A 134 1.77 -6.14 -17.07
CA TYR A 134 0.74 -6.75 -17.88
C TYR A 134 1.28 -8.01 -18.59
N PRO A 135 0.40 -8.92 -19.06
CA PRO A 135 0.84 -10.10 -19.82
C PRO A 135 1.67 -9.78 -21.08
N ASP A 136 1.49 -8.58 -21.64
CA ASP A 136 2.26 -8.10 -22.81
C ASP A 136 3.60 -7.44 -22.43
N GLY A 137 3.97 -7.44 -21.15
CA GLY A 137 5.23 -6.91 -20.63
C GLY A 137 5.22 -5.42 -20.29
N ARG A 138 4.16 -4.67 -20.62
CA ARG A 138 4.05 -3.26 -20.19
C ARG A 138 3.96 -3.18 -18.66
N VAL A 139 4.51 -2.13 -18.07
CA VAL A 139 4.45 -1.94 -16.61
C VAL A 139 3.09 -1.37 -16.21
N ALA A 140 2.37 -2.08 -15.37
CA ALA A 140 1.05 -1.70 -14.85
C ALA A 140 1.15 -0.84 -13.59
N GLY A 141 2.18 -1.05 -12.77
CA GLY A 141 2.44 -0.34 -11.54
C GLY A 141 3.75 -0.77 -10.91
N ILE A 142 4.20 -0.02 -9.93
CA ILE A 142 5.46 -0.28 -9.22
C ILE A 142 5.28 -0.19 -7.72
N GLY A 143 6.17 -0.86 -6.97
CA GLY A 143 6.13 -0.88 -5.51
C GLY A 143 6.20 0.52 -4.90
N ALA A 144 5.21 0.82 -4.08
CA ALA A 144 5.13 2.04 -3.30
C ALA A 144 5.88 1.89 -1.96
N VAL A 145 5.48 0.87 -1.23
CA VAL A 145 5.99 0.48 0.08
C VAL A 145 5.91 -1.04 0.22
N SER A 146 6.69 -1.61 1.13
CA SER A 146 6.49 -3.00 1.55
C SER A 146 6.52 -3.12 3.07
N TRP A 147 5.96 -4.19 3.59
CA TRP A 147 5.92 -4.50 5.02
C TRP A 147 6.05 -6.00 5.24
N TYR A 148 6.28 -6.38 6.47
CA TYR A 148 6.41 -7.78 6.83
C TYR A 148 5.35 -8.21 7.82
N ILE A 149 4.80 -9.40 7.62
CA ILE A 149 4.11 -10.17 8.65
C ILE A 149 5.11 -11.19 9.19
N THR A 150 5.25 -11.22 10.51
CA THR A 150 6.25 -12.02 11.21
C THR A 150 5.64 -12.83 12.35
N LEU A 151 6.44 -13.64 12.99
CA LEU A 151 6.10 -14.20 14.29
C LEU A 151 6.20 -13.12 15.37
N VAL A 152 5.13 -12.94 16.13
CA VAL A 152 5.10 -12.03 17.27
C VAL A 152 4.87 -12.78 18.57
N SER A 153 5.46 -12.30 19.65
CA SER A 153 5.28 -12.92 20.96
C SER A 153 5.34 -11.89 22.08
N ASN A 154 4.56 -12.10 23.14
CA ASN A 154 4.68 -11.39 24.39
C ASN A 154 5.87 -11.93 25.18
N THR A 155 6.81 -11.05 25.55
CA THR A 155 8.10 -11.43 26.17
C THR A 155 7.97 -11.75 27.66
N ASP A 156 6.86 -11.42 28.29
CA ASP A 156 6.60 -11.84 29.66
C ASP A 156 6.19 -13.32 29.74
N VAL A 157 5.51 -13.80 28.67
CA VAL A 157 5.05 -15.19 28.57
C VAL A 157 6.11 -16.07 27.88
N PHE A 158 6.63 -15.64 26.74
CA PHE A 158 7.67 -16.37 26.00
C PHE A 158 9.01 -15.64 26.08
N LYS A 159 9.90 -16.13 26.94
CA LYS A 159 11.23 -15.51 27.16
C LYS A 159 12.11 -15.63 25.93
N ASP A 160 12.09 -16.79 25.29
CA ASP A 160 12.86 -17.06 24.10
C ASP A 160 12.13 -16.63 22.83
N ALA A 161 12.89 -16.10 21.85
CA ALA A 161 12.34 -15.72 20.56
C ALA A 161 12.05 -16.96 19.72
N PRO A 162 10.84 -17.10 19.11
CA PRO A 162 10.60 -18.16 18.15
C PRO A 162 11.45 -17.90 16.89
N THR A 163 12.20 -18.90 16.42
CA THR A 163 13.13 -18.77 15.29
C THR A 163 12.62 -19.36 13.98
N SER A 164 11.46 -20.01 14.00
CA SER A 164 10.86 -20.71 12.87
C SER A 164 9.35 -20.61 12.93
N TRP A 165 8.69 -20.55 11.76
CA TRP A 165 7.24 -20.67 11.69
C TRP A 165 6.71 -21.98 12.27
N SER A 166 7.54 -23.05 12.31
CA SER A 166 7.16 -24.32 12.94
C SER A 166 6.80 -24.20 14.41
N ALA A 167 7.23 -23.12 15.09
CA ALA A 167 6.86 -22.85 16.47
C ALA A 167 5.34 -22.73 16.68
N LEU A 168 4.58 -22.36 15.66
CA LEU A 168 3.10 -22.32 15.73
C LEU A 168 2.50 -23.72 15.96
N TRP A 169 3.16 -24.81 15.52
CA TRP A 169 2.69 -26.21 15.64
C TRP A 169 3.14 -26.91 16.93
N GLU A 170 3.90 -26.23 17.78
CA GLU A 170 4.37 -26.82 19.03
C GLU A 170 3.23 -26.98 20.04
N LYS A 171 3.23 -28.08 20.78
CA LYS A 171 2.15 -28.42 21.74
C LYS A 171 2.02 -27.45 22.90
N ASP A 172 3.09 -26.78 23.29
CA ASP A 172 3.08 -25.77 24.35
C ASP A 172 2.38 -24.48 23.95
N LYS A 173 1.91 -24.38 22.71
CA LYS A 173 1.15 -23.25 22.15
C LYS A 173 -0.37 -23.46 22.19
N GLU A 174 -0.85 -24.58 22.75
CA GLU A 174 -2.29 -24.85 22.87
C GLU A 174 -3.06 -23.66 23.46
N ASP A 175 -4.11 -23.22 22.75
CA ASP A 175 -4.98 -22.06 23.08
C ASP A 175 -4.21 -20.74 23.30
N LYS A 176 -3.11 -20.50 22.56
CA LYS A 176 -2.25 -19.32 22.75
C LYS A 176 -2.02 -18.49 21.50
N LEU A 177 -2.52 -18.93 20.35
CA LEU A 177 -2.20 -18.26 19.08
C LEU A 177 -3.31 -17.35 18.60
N GLY A 178 -2.90 -16.19 18.04
CA GLY A 178 -3.73 -15.34 17.21
C GLY A 178 -3.24 -15.34 15.77
N LEU A 179 -4.10 -15.73 14.84
CA LEU A 179 -3.78 -15.83 13.42
C LEU A 179 -4.81 -15.09 12.56
N LEU A 180 -4.37 -14.53 11.43
CA LEU A 180 -5.24 -13.86 10.47
C LEU A 180 -6.27 -14.84 9.88
N ALA A 181 -7.54 -14.44 9.90
CA ALA A 181 -8.66 -15.30 9.55
C ALA A 181 -8.95 -15.44 8.05
N LEU A 182 -8.39 -14.56 7.22
CA LEU A 182 -8.63 -14.59 5.78
C LEU A 182 -7.44 -15.23 5.05
N VAL A 183 -7.72 -16.19 4.19
CA VAL A 183 -6.67 -16.89 3.44
C VAL A 183 -5.80 -15.94 2.61
N SER A 184 -6.41 -14.90 2.03
CA SER A 184 -5.74 -13.96 1.14
C SER A 184 -4.89 -12.88 1.83
N ASN A 185 -4.88 -12.83 3.16
CA ASN A 185 -4.02 -11.90 3.90
C ASN A 185 -3.23 -12.60 5.03
N SER A 186 -3.60 -13.83 5.40
CA SER A 186 -2.81 -14.62 6.35
C SER A 186 -1.56 -15.21 5.73
N PHE A 187 -1.64 -15.58 4.45
CA PHE A 187 -0.56 -16.25 3.70
C PHE A 187 0.00 -17.49 4.42
N LEU A 188 -0.84 -18.12 5.26
CA LEU A 188 -0.43 -19.30 6.01
C LEU A 188 -0.26 -20.54 5.12
N LEU A 189 -0.83 -20.54 3.92
CA LEU A 189 -0.54 -21.57 2.90
C LEU A 189 0.93 -21.52 2.49
N GLU A 190 1.44 -20.33 2.18
CA GLU A 190 2.84 -20.11 1.80
C GLU A 190 3.79 -20.41 2.97
N VAL A 191 3.42 -19.97 4.17
CA VAL A 191 4.16 -20.31 5.40
C VAL A 191 4.26 -21.82 5.56
N THR A 192 3.15 -22.54 5.43
CA THR A 192 3.10 -23.98 5.58
C THR A 192 3.93 -24.69 4.49
N ALA A 193 3.76 -24.27 3.24
CA ALA A 193 4.50 -24.84 2.12
C ALA A 193 6.02 -24.60 2.26
N LYS A 194 6.43 -23.39 2.66
CA LYS A 194 7.84 -23.06 2.86
C LYS A 194 8.45 -23.81 4.04
N THR A 195 7.67 -23.99 5.12
CA THR A 195 8.16 -24.62 6.36
C THR A 195 8.22 -26.15 6.27
N PHE A 196 7.23 -26.79 5.62
CA PHE A 196 7.07 -28.25 5.70
C PHE A 196 7.09 -28.96 4.34
N MET A 197 6.95 -28.25 3.22
CA MET A 197 6.78 -28.87 1.90
C MET A 197 7.92 -28.53 0.91
N GLY A 198 8.99 -27.89 1.38
CA GLY A 198 10.16 -27.57 0.58
C GLY A 198 10.07 -26.31 -0.27
N GLY A 199 8.95 -25.57 -0.23
CA GLY A 199 8.80 -24.30 -0.92
C GLY A 199 7.37 -24.02 -1.39
N THR A 200 7.11 -22.78 -1.79
CA THR A 200 5.77 -22.33 -2.22
C THR A 200 5.32 -22.93 -3.56
N ASN A 201 6.22 -23.49 -4.36
CA ASN A 201 5.90 -24.26 -5.56
C ASN A 201 5.07 -25.52 -5.26
N ALA A 202 5.07 -26.04 -4.03
CA ALA A 202 4.17 -27.11 -3.61
C ALA A 202 2.67 -26.72 -3.78
N LEU A 203 2.37 -25.42 -3.82
CA LEU A 203 1.01 -24.88 -4.01
C LEU A 203 0.58 -24.79 -5.48
N ASP A 204 1.40 -25.18 -6.45
CA ASP A 204 1.06 -25.10 -7.87
C ASP A 204 -0.10 -26.01 -8.26
N THR A 205 -0.37 -27.04 -7.46
CA THR A 205 -1.45 -28.02 -7.68
C THR A 205 -2.52 -27.95 -6.58
N ASP A 206 -3.74 -28.31 -6.91
CA ASP A 206 -4.84 -28.43 -5.93
C ASP A 206 -4.51 -29.45 -4.84
N GLU A 207 -3.84 -30.56 -5.19
CA GLU A 207 -3.38 -31.55 -4.22
C GLU A 207 -2.37 -30.95 -3.23
N GLY A 208 -1.43 -30.14 -3.69
CA GLY A 208 -0.49 -29.43 -2.84
C GLY A 208 -1.15 -28.42 -1.91
N ILE A 209 -2.14 -27.67 -2.43
CA ILE A 209 -2.94 -26.76 -1.61
C ILE A 209 -3.72 -27.54 -0.53
N ILE A 210 -4.35 -28.66 -0.88
CA ILE A 210 -5.07 -29.50 0.09
C ILE A 210 -4.12 -30.03 1.17
N LYS A 211 -2.94 -30.54 0.81
CA LYS A 211 -1.94 -30.99 1.79
C LYS A 211 -1.49 -29.85 2.72
N ALA A 212 -1.33 -28.63 2.19
CA ALA A 212 -1.00 -27.48 3.02
C ALA A 212 -2.14 -27.15 4.01
N LEU A 213 -3.39 -27.24 3.57
CA LEU A 213 -4.57 -27.02 4.44
C LEU A 213 -4.70 -28.14 5.50
N GLU A 214 -4.44 -29.40 5.14
CA GLU A 214 -4.41 -30.50 6.11
C GLU A 214 -3.35 -30.27 7.20
N LYS A 215 -2.16 -29.80 6.80
CA LYS A 215 -1.10 -29.43 7.75
C LYS A 215 -1.49 -28.22 8.61
N LEU A 216 -2.16 -27.22 8.03
CA LEU A 216 -2.69 -26.08 8.76
C LEU A 216 -3.78 -26.46 9.77
N ALA A 217 -4.61 -27.45 9.47
CA ALA A 217 -5.63 -27.94 10.39
C ALA A 217 -5.05 -28.44 11.72
N GLU A 218 -3.78 -28.90 11.73
CA GLU A 218 -3.09 -29.27 12.96
C GLU A 218 -2.88 -28.09 13.93
N LEU A 219 -2.95 -26.83 13.44
CA LEU A 219 -2.85 -25.64 14.28
C LEU A 219 -4.10 -25.37 15.13
N LYS A 220 -5.24 -25.93 14.77
CA LYS A 220 -6.53 -25.56 15.38
C LYS A 220 -6.53 -25.63 16.91
N PRO A 221 -5.98 -26.65 17.57
CA PRO A 221 -5.90 -26.68 19.02
C PRO A 221 -5.05 -25.54 19.63
N ASN A 222 -4.12 -24.99 18.87
CA ASN A 222 -3.22 -23.92 19.31
C ASN A 222 -3.84 -22.54 19.13
N VAL A 223 -4.83 -22.39 18.23
CA VAL A 223 -5.40 -21.10 17.86
C VAL A 223 -6.57 -20.74 18.77
N ARG A 224 -6.36 -19.72 19.61
CA ARG A 224 -7.40 -19.10 20.42
C ARG A 224 -8.25 -18.12 19.63
N LEU A 225 -7.65 -17.41 18.66
CA LEU A 225 -8.31 -16.39 17.89
C LEU A 225 -7.89 -16.42 16.42
N TRP A 226 -8.86 -16.65 15.55
CA TRP A 226 -8.76 -16.28 14.13
C TRP A 226 -9.26 -14.86 13.99
N TYR A 227 -8.36 -13.86 13.93
CA TYR A 227 -8.73 -12.47 13.97
C TYR A 227 -8.93 -11.87 12.56
N ARG A 228 -9.85 -10.92 12.50
CA ARG A 228 -10.07 -10.03 11.34
C ARG A 228 -9.82 -8.59 11.70
N ASP A 229 -9.98 -8.27 12.97
CA ASP A 229 -9.70 -6.97 13.57
C ASP A 229 -8.29 -7.02 14.17
N GLU A 230 -7.38 -6.29 13.54
CA GLU A 230 -5.97 -6.24 13.92
C GLU A 230 -5.78 -5.62 15.31
N ALA A 231 -6.58 -4.59 15.63
CA ALA A 231 -6.51 -3.94 16.95
C ALA A 231 -6.93 -4.89 18.07
N GLN A 232 -7.87 -5.81 17.82
CA GLN A 232 -8.26 -6.84 18.79
C GLN A 232 -7.09 -7.75 19.12
N PHE A 233 -6.39 -8.27 18.11
CA PHE A 233 -5.24 -9.15 18.37
C PHE A 233 -4.08 -8.38 19.00
N GLU A 234 -3.82 -7.15 18.55
CA GLU A 234 -2.76 -6.31 19.12
C GLU A 234 -2.95 -6.11 20.63
N GLN A 235 -4.15 -5.80 21.08
CA GLN A 235 -4.46 -5.64 22.51
C GLN A 235 -4.28 -6.96 23.28
N ALA A 236 -4.73 -8.08 22.72
CA ALA A 236 -4.56 -9.40 23.33
C ALA A 236 -3.07 -9.82 23.39
N LEU A 237 -2.27 -9.47 22.40
CA LEU A 237 -0.82 -9.68 22.41
C LEU A 237 -0.12 -8.83 23.48
N LYS A 238 -0.45 -7.53 23.53
CA LYS A 238 0.09 -6.58 24.52
C LYS A 238 -0.23 -6.99 25.95
N SER A 239 -1.44 -7.46 26.21
CA SER A 239 -1.86 -7.92 27.54
C SER A 239 -1.32 -9.32 27.90
N GLY A 240 -0.83 -10.08 26.94
CA GLY A 240 -0.44 -11.48 27.13
C GLY A 240 -1.62 -12.45 27.16
N GLU A 241 -2.85 -12.02 26.89
CA GLU A 241 -4.03 -12.89 26.80
C GLU A 241 -3.90 -13.88 25.63
N ILE A 242 -3.42 -13.42 24.49
CA ILE A 242 -3.03 -14.25 23.34
C ILE A 242 -1.56 -13.95 23.05
N PRO A 243 -0.64 -14.71 23.66
CA PRO A 243 0.74 -14.27 23.80
C PRO A 243 1.62 -14.52 22.57
N MET A 244 1.10 -15.12 21.50
CA MET A 244 1.87 -15.41 20.28
C MET A 244 0.96 -15.44 19.06
N GLY A 245 1.55 -15.17 17.88
CA GLY A 245 0.83 -15.27 16.61
C GLY A 245 1.63 -14.74 15.43
N GLN A 246 0.91 -14.43 14.36
CA GLN A 246 1.44 -13.69 13.23
C GLN A 246 0.92 -12.26 13.27
N TYR A 247 1.78 -11.27 13.04
CA TYR A 247 1.37 -9.87 13.02
C TYR A 247 2.36 -9.01 12.24
N TYR A 248 1.99 -7.76 12.02
CA TYR A 248 2.82 -6.79 11.30
C TYR A 248 4.06 -6.40 12.11
N HIS A 249 5.20 -6.45 11.46
CA HIS A 249 6.50 -6.14 12.07
C HIS A 249 6.60 -4.67 12.50
N ASP A 250 6.20 -3.76 11.62
CA ASP A 250 6.19 -2.31 11.83
C ASP A 250 5.28 -1.90 12.99
N VAL A 251 4.04 -2.42 13.02
CA VAL A 251 3.07 -2.15 14.09
C VAL A 251 3.58 -2.71 15.44
N THR A 252 4.19 -3.90 15.42
CA THR A 252 4.82 -4.45 16.64
C THR A 252 5.99 -3.58 17.09
N GLY A 253 6.76 -3.00 16.15
CA GLY A 253 7.82 -2.03 16.45
C GLY A 253 7.30 -0.78 17.16
N LEU A 254 6.15 -0.24 16.76
CA LEU A 254 5.49 0.87 17.47
C LEU A 254 5.09 0.48 18.89
N ALA A 255 4.50 -0.70 19.06
CA ALA A 255 4.15 -1.20 20.38
C ALA A 255 5.38 -1.33 21.31
N ILE A 256 6.51 -1.80 20.80
CA ILE A 256 7.78 -1.86 21.53
C ILE A 256 8.25 -0.44 21.93
N ALA A 257 8.16 0.52 21.00
CA ALA A 257 8.54 1.91 21.27
C ALA A 257 7.64 2.56 22.36
N ASP A 258 6.38 2.14 22.43
CA ASP A 258 5.42 2.55 23.47
C ASP A 258 5.63 1.81 24.82
N GLY A 259 6.64 0.94 24.92
CA GLY A 259 7.04 0.25 26.15
C GLY A 259 6.29 -1.05 26.43
N PHE A 260 5.56 -1.61 25.45
CA PHE A 260 4.93 -2.92 25.62
C PHE A 260 5.95 -4.05 25.50
N HIS A 261 5.77 -5.09 26.29
CA HIS A 261 6.64 -6.26 26.35
C HIS A 261 6.30 -7.27 25.23
N VAL A 262 6.42 -6.82 24.00
CA VAL A 262 6.17 -7.64 22.81
C VAL A 262 7.42 -7.70 21.94
N ARG A 263 7.48 -8.67 21.05
CA ARG A 263 8.60 -8.88 20.15
C ARG A 263 8.09 -9.34 18.79
N SER A 264 8.71 -8.84 17.73
CA SER A 264 8.59 -9.36 16.37
C SER A 264 9.88 -10.09 15.99
N THR A 265 9.76 -11.28 15.43
CA THR A 265 10.89 -12.12 15.05
C THR A 265 10.75 -12.57 13.60
N PHE A 266 11.77 -12.32 12.79
CA PHE A 266 11.87 -12.89 11.45
C PHE A 266 12.22 -14.37 11.57
N PRO A 267 11.36 -15.30 11.12
CA PRO A 267 11.67 -16.73 11.11
C PRO A 267 12.76 -17.06 10.10
N LYS A 268 13.47 -18.14 10.33
CA LYS A 268 14.53 -18.61 9.40
C LYS A 268 14.03 -18.95 8.00
N GLU A 269 12.75 -19.27 7.84
CA GLU A 269 12.11 -19.49 6.55
C GLU A 269 11.76 -18.19 5.82
N GLY A 270 11.93 -17.04 6.48
CA GLY A 270 11.57 -15.69 6.03
C GLY A 270 10.27 -15.17 6.65
N GLY A 271 10.21 -13.85 6.86
CA GLY A 271 8.95 -13.15 7.10
C GLY A 271 8.12 -13.12 5.82
N ILE A 272 6.82 -12.99 5.94
CA ILE A 272 5.94 -12.79 4.78
C ILE A 272 6.09 -11.33 4.35
N GLN A 273 6.52 -11.09 3.11
CA GLN A 273 6.65 -9.73 2.58
C GLN A 273 5.49 -9.41 1.64
N ASP A 274 4.63 -8.51 2.08
CA ASP A 274 3.55 -7.94 1.29
C ASP A 274 3.88 -6.49 0.88
N SER A 275 3.12 -5.91 -0.06
CA SER A 275 3.44 -4.60 -0.60
C SER A 275 2.23 -3.83 -1.08
N GLY A 276 2.36 -2.50 -1.05
CA GLY A 276 1.53 -1.57 -1.80
C GLY A 276 2.19 -1.13 -3.10
N CYS A 277 1.39 -0.84 -4.10
CA CYS A 277 1.85 -0.46 -5.43
C CYS A 277 1.27 0.89 -5.85
N TRP A 278 2.09 1.74 -6.48
CA TRP A 278 1.59 2.91 -7.19
C TRP A 278 0.98 2.49 -8.51
N ALA A 279 -0.29 2.83 -8.71
CA ALA A 279 -1.04 2.58 -9.92
C ALA A 279 -1.58 3.90 -10.48
N LEU A 280 -1.34 4.17 -11.77
CA LEU A 280 -1.86 5.33 -12.48
C LEU A 280 -3.25 5.01 -13.05
N SER A 281 -4.27 5.79 -12.67
CA SER A 281 -5.61 5.62 -13.22
C SER A 281 -5.62 5.90 -14.72
N ARG A 282 -6.22 4.99 -15.52
CA ARG A 282 -6.38 5.20 -16.97
C ARG A 282 -7.25 6.42 -17.29
N ALA A 283 -8.17 6.79 -16.40
CA ALA A 283 -9.02 7.96 -16.57
C ALA A 283 -8.32 9.29 -16.22
N SER A 284 -7.13 9.23 -15.63
CA SER A 284 -6.36 10.43 -15.29
C SER A 284 -5.96 11.25 -16.52
N LYS A 285 -5.99 12.56 -16.37
CA LYS A 285 -5.46 13.54 -17.34
C LYS A 285 -4.11 14.12 -16.92
N LYS A 286 -3.54 13.60 -15.82
CA LYS A 286 -2.32 14.08 -15.17
C LYS A 286 -1.16 13.09 -15.33
N THR A 287 -1.05 12.50 -16.51
CA THR A 287 -0.08 11.43 -16.79
C THR A 287 1.37 11.88 -16.57
N GLU A 288 1.71 13.12 -16.95
CA GLU A 288 3.08 13.64 -16.79
C GLU A 288 3.41 13.86 -15.31
N GLU A 289 2.51 14.53 -14.57
CA GLU A 289 2.68 14.76 -13.15
C GLU A 289 2.75 13.43 -12.37
N ALA A 290 1.96 12.43 -12.78
CA ALA A 290 1.98 11.09 -12.19
C ALA A 290 3.33 10.40 -12.38
N HIS A 291 3.93 10.48 -13.58
CA HIS A 291 5.25 9.90 -13.81
C HIS A 291 6.33 10.61 -12.98
N VAL A 292 6.28 11.95 -12.86
CA VAL A 292 7.20 12.69 -11.99
C VAL A 292 7.08 12.21 -10.54
N PHE A 293 5.85 12.04 -10.04
CA PHE A 293 5.60 11.55 -8.70
C PHE A 293 6.11 10.12 -8.50
N ILE A 294 5.72 9.21 -9.37
CA ILE A 294 6.12 7.80 -9.28
C ILE A 294 7.65 7.67 -9.37
N ASN A 295 8.30 8.42 -10.27
CA ASN A 295 9.77 8.42 -10.36
C ASN A 295 10.44 8.97 -9.09
N TYR A 296 9.85 10.00 -8.46
CA TYR A 296 10.33 10.52 -7.19
C TYR A 296 10.28 9.47 -6.09
N MET A 297 9.19 8.69 -6.03
CA MET A 297 9.01 7.62 -5.04
C MET A 297 9.97 6.43 -5.22
N CYS A 298 10.56 6.25 -6.41
CA CYS A 298 11.57 5.23 -6.67
C CYS A 298 12.98 5.63 -6.24
N GLN A 299 13.19 6.83 -5.71
CA GLN A 299 14.51 7.27 -5.25
C GLN A 299 14.90 6.54 -3.96
N PRO A 300 16.12 5.99 -3.85
CA PRO A 300 16.57 5.32 -2.64
C PRO A 300 16.49 6.19 -1.37
N ALA A 301 16.77 7.48 -1.48
CA ALA A 301 16.66 8.42 -0.36
C ALA A 301 15.20 8.60 0.13
N ILE A 302 14.24 8.57 -0.79
CA ILE A 302 12.81 8.65 -0.44
C ILE A 302 12.36 7.35 0.22
N GLN A 303 12.80 6.20 -0.30
CA GLN A 303 12.51 4.90 0.32
C GLN A 303 13.13 4.80 1.72
N ALA A 304 14.35 5.31 1.92
CA ALA A 304 14.96 5.40 3.26
C ALA A 304 14.19 6.33 4.20
N THR A 305 13.65 7.44 3.68
CA THR A 305 12.79 8.35 4.45
C THR A 305 11.49 7.66 4.86
N LEU A 306 10.87 6.89 3.96
CA LEU A 306 9.68 6.06 4.27
C LEU A 306 10.01 5.04 5.37
N SER A 307 11.14 4.36 5.29
CA SER A 307 11.56 3.42 6.33
C SER A 307 11.70 4.09 7.70
N ARG A 308 12.35 5.24 7.78
CA ARG A 308 12.56 5.99 9.03
C ARG A 308 11.31 6.64 9.60
N LYS A 309 10.38 7.10 8.74
CA LYS A 309 9.26 7.96 9.15
C LYS A 309 7.90 7.29 9.10
N VAL A 310 7.77 6.25 8.29
CA VAL A 310 6.51 5.50 8.12
C VAL A 310 6.65 4.06 8.64
N GLY A 311 7.88 3.55 8.78
CA GLY A 311 8.15 2.19 9.27
C GLY A 311 8.03 1.12 8.18
N THR A 312 8.07 1.50 6.89
CA THR A 312 7.94 0.55 5.78
C THR A 312 9.29 0.00 5.34
N SER A 313 9.32 -1.24 4.88
CA SER A 313 10.49 -1.81 4.22
C SER A 313 10.67 -1.19 2.83
N PRO A 314 11.90 -0.88 2.41
CA PRO A 314 12.13 -0.27 1.10
C PRO A 314 11.81 -1.23 -0.04
N THR A 315 11.27 -0.68 -1.14
CA THR A 315 11.04 -1.41 -2.40
C THR A 315 12.24 -1.36 -3.35
N VAL A 316 13.26 -0.59 -3.00
CA VAL A 316 14.54 -0.51 -3.70
C VAL A 316 15.59 -1.42 -3.05
N GLN A 317 16.66 -1.72 -3.78
CA GLN A 317 17.75 -2.54 -3.27
C GLN A 317 18.39 -1.90 -2.04
N ARG A 318 18.63 -2.68 -0.98
CA ARG A 318 19.21 -2.20 0.29
C ARG A 318 20.48 -1.40 0.09
N GLY A 319 21.40 -1.90 -0.73
CA GLY A 319 22.71 -1.27 -0.95
C GLY A 319 22.66 0.10 -1.65
N LEU A 320 21.49 0.53 -2.12
CA LEU A 320 21.29 1.86 -2.69
C LEU A 320 20.76 2.86 -1.65
N THR A 321 20.25 2.40 -0.51
CA THR A 321 19.76 3.24 0.58
C THR A 321 20.92 3.61 1.54
N ASP A 322 20.73 4.69 2.29
CA ASP A 322 21.63 5.12 3.37
C ASP A 322 21.17 4.61 4.76
N LEU A 323 20.31 3.61 4.78
CA LEU A 323 19.87 2.98 6.04
C LEU A 323 21.03 2.28 6.73
N THR A 324 21.23 2.58 8.01
CA THR A 324 22.11 1.79 8.85
C THR A 324 21.56 0.36 9.01
N ASP A 325 22.41 -0.58 9.43
CA ASP A 325 21.99 -1.96 9.70
C ASP A 325 20.84 -2.01 10.72
N GLN A 326 20.89 -1.15 11.73
CA GLN A 326 19.84 -1.06 12.75
C GLN A 326 18.53 -0.52 12.18
N GLU A 327 18.57 0.54 11.37
CA GLU A 327 17.40 1.10 10.71
C GLU A 327 16.78 0.10 9.73
N PHE A 328 17.62 -0.63 8.99
CA PHE A 328 17.15 -1.65 8.07
C PHE A 328 16.49 -2.82 8.84
N ALA A 329 17.14 -3.31 9.91
CA ALA A 329 16.61 -4.40 10.73
C ALA A 329 15.28 -4.03 11.45
N ALA A 330 15.02 -2.73 11.65
CA ALA A 330 13.77 -2.26 12.23
C ALA A 330 12.57 -2.35 11.27
N VAL A 331 12.80 -2.52 9.97
CA VAL A 331 11.72 -2.53 8.95
C VAL A 331 11.82 -3.72 7.98
N SER A 332 12.92 -4.47 8.00
CA SER A 332 13.22 -5.51 7.00
C SER A 332 14.15 -6.58 7.55
N SER A 333 14.50 -7.57 6.72
CA SER A 333 15.43 -8.64 7.03
C SER A 333 16.25 -9.02 5.79
N ASP A 334 17.46 -9.52 6.01
CA ASP A 334 18.29 -10.13 4.95
C ASP A 334 17.90 -11.59 4.67
N VAL A 335 17.00 -12.19 5.47
CA VAL A 335 16.46 -13.52 5.19
C VAL A 335 15.52 -13.43 3.99
N GLU A 336 15.67 -14.36 3.03
CA GLU A 336 14.79 -14.41 1.84
C GLU A 336 13.32 -14.47 2.26
N PRO A 337 12.49 -13.50 1.85
CA PRO A 337 11.11 -13.42 2.29
C PRO A 337 10.24 -14.53 1.70
N ILE A 338 9.17 -14.85 2.40
CA ILE A 338 8.03 -15.54 1.82
C ILE A 338 7.23 -14.52 1.03
N VAL A 339 7.20 -14.67 -0.29
CA VAL A 339 6.39 -13.84 -1.19
C VAL A 339 5.03 -14.51 -1.37
N PRO A 340 3.91 -13.80 -1.11
CA PRO A 340 2.58 -14.34 -1.31
C PRO A 340 2.32 -14.79 -2.76
N ARG A 341 1.60 -15.86 -2.91
CA ARG A 341 1.16 -16.43 -4.19
C ARG A 341 -0.10 -15.73 -4.68
N TYR A 342 0.02 -14.44 -4.99
CA TYR A 342 -1.11 -13.61 -5.46
C TYR A 342 -1.80 -14.18 -6.70
N ASP A 343 -1.08 -14.92 -7.55
CA ASP A 343 -1.60 -15.66 -8.68
C ASP A 343 -2.70 -16.67 -8.26
N LEU A 344 -2.50 -17.36 -7.14
CA LEU A 344 -3.50 -18.29 -6.60
C LEU A 344 -4.73 -17.55 -6.07
N TYR A 345 -4.53 -16.46 -5.35
CA TYR A 345 -5.64 -15.65 -4.83
C TYR A 345 -6.45 -14.98 -5.93
N GLN A 346 -5.87 -14.74 -7.08
CA GLN A 346 -6.56 -14.22 -8.26
C GLN A 346 -7.30 -15.32 -9.03
N THR A 347 -6.66 -16.47 -9.25
CA THR A 347 -7.18 -17.50 -10.16
C THR A 347 -8.00 -18.59 -9.48
N LYS A 348 -7.80 -18.82 -8.17
CA LYS A 348 -8.44 -19.88 -7.38
C LYS A 348 -9.17 -19.33 -6.14
N SER A 349 -9.58 -18.07 -6.14
CA SER A 349 -10.16 -17.38 -4.98
C SER A 349 -11.30 -18.18 -4.33
N ASP A 350 -12.30 -18.63 -5.11
CA ASP A 350 -13.46 -19.34 -4.59
C ASP A 350 -13.05 -20.68 -3.97
N PHE A 351 -12.19 -21.43 -4.64
CA PHE A 351 -11.68 -22.71 -4.15
C PHE A 351 -10.91 -22.52 -2.83
N LEU A 352 -10.02 -21.55 -2.76
CA LEU A 352 -9.23 -21.25 -1.57
C LEU A 352 -10.13 -20.81 -0.41
N ASN A 353 -11.06 -19.90 -0.64
CA ASN A 353 -11.98 -19.40 0.38
C ASN A 353 -12.88 -20.51 0.92
N GLN A 354 -13.39 -21.38 0.04
CA GLN A 354 -14.19 -22.52 0.44
C GLN A 354 -13.38 -23.48 1.32
N LYS A 355 -12.23 -23.94 0.85
CA LYS A 355 -11.39 -24.92 1.56
C LYS A 355 -10.82 -24.35 2.87
N TRP A 356 -10.47 -23.08 2.88
CA TRP A 356 -10.05 -22.37 4.08
C TRP A 356 -11.15 -22.31 5.13
N THR A 357 -12.37 -21.96 4.72
CA THR A 357 -13.53 -21.91 5.61
C THR A 357 -13.85 -23.28 6.18
N GLU A 358 -13.84 -24.33 5.34
CA GLU A 358 -14.01 -25.73 5.78
C GLU A 358 -12.94 -26.10 6.82
N MET A 359 -11.69 -25.73 6.61
CA MET A 359 -10.58 -26.00 7.52
C MET A 359 -10.76 -25.29 8.86
N ILE A 360 -11.11 -23.98 8.87
CA ILE A 360 -11.27 -23.23 10.14
C ILE A 360 -12.51 -23.73 10.91
N ALA A 361 -13.65 -23.98 10.24
CA ALA A 361 -14.92 -24.30 10.89
C ALA A 361 -15.02 -25.74 11.38
N GLY A 362 -14.37 -26.70 10.71
CA GLY A 362 -14.35 -28.14 11.09
C GLY A 362 -13.38 -28.40 12.21
#